data_95547ee0928a1df64a9cd05561a194a9
#
_entry.id   95547ee0928a1df64a9cd05561a194a9
#
_cell.length_a   1.000
_cell.length_b   1.000
_cell.length_c   1.000
_cell.angle_alpha   90.00
_cell.angle_beta   90.00
_cell.angle_gamma   90.00
#
_symmetry.space_group_name_H-M   'P 1'
#
loop_
_entity.id
_entity.type
_entity.pdbx_description
1 polymer ?
#
loop_
_entity_poly.entity_id
_entity_poly.type
_entity_poly.pdbx_seq_one_letter_code
_entity_poly.pdbx_strand_id
1 'polypeptide(L)'
;LGLSCALVHEPEILLLDEPTFGVDPVSRRELWLIVHEMVGRGVTAVVSTAYMDEAERFDRMALVHEGRLLALDTPEALQRGIAGAVLAVRVGERAREARRAALAVPGVRTATAFGDRLHLAVDAGRDIAAVIAAVEAALRGVGVAAPEIRVIAASMEDVFIDQIARARAA
;
A
#
# COMPACT_ATOMS: atom_id res chain seq x y z
N LEU A 1 -26.55 9.93 -3.71
CA LEU A 1 -27.61 10.55 -2.91
C LEU A 1 -27.08 11.10 -1.58
N GLY A 2 -26.36 10.31 -0.77
CA GLY A 2 -25.86 10.74 0.53
C GLY A 2 -24.92 11.95 0.47
N LEU A 3 -23.93 11.92 -0.41
CA LEU A 3 -23.02 13.05 -0.61
C LEU A 3 -23.77 14.32 -1.04
N SER A 4 -24.72 14.20 -1.99
CA SER A 4 -25.50 15.35 -2.44
C SER A 4 -26.31 15.99 -1.30
N CYS A 5 -26.85 15.18 -0.39
CA CYS A 5 -27.56 15.69 0.79
C CYS A 5 -26.62 16.42 1.76
N ALA A 6 -25.41 15.91 1.98
CA ALA A 6 -24.41 16.53 2.84
C ALA A 6 -23.93 17.89 2.29
N LEU A 7 -23.91 18.06 0.98
CA LEU A 7 -23.41 19.29 0.32
C LEU A 7 -24.46 20.42 0.23
N VAL A 8 -25.76 20.14 0.47
CA VAL A 8 -26.83 21.17 0.39
C VAL A 8 -26.59 22.32 1.39
N HIS A 9 -25.93 22.06 2.51
CA HIS A 9 -25.71 23.04 3.57
C HIS A 9 -24.37 23.78 3.50
N GLU A 10 -23.61 23.61 2.39
CA GLU A 10 -22.28 24.22 2.20
C GLU A 10 -21.37 24.03 3.44
N PRO A 11 -21.03 22.80 3.81
CA PRO A 11 -20.29 22.52 5.05
C PRO A 11 -18.86 23.02 4.95
N GLU A 12 -18.28 23.47 6.08
CA GLU A 12 -16.86 23.75 6.21
C GLU A 12 -16.04 22.46 6.36
N ILE A 13 -16.65 21.41 6.93
CA ILE A 13 -16.03 20.08 7.14
C ILE A 13 -16.97 19.00 6.61
N LEU A 14 -16.43 18.12 5.80
CA LEU A 14 -17.12 16.97 5.23
C LEU A 14 -16.52 15.68 5.81
N LEU A 15 -17.35 14.90 6.49
CA LEU A 15 -16.97 13.59 7.05
C LEU A 15 -17.57 12.49 6.18
N LEU A 16 -16.73 11.65 5.59
CA LEU A 16 -17.11 10.57 4.71
C LEU A 16 -16.56 9.24 5.25
N ASP A 17 -17.45 8.34 5.60
CA ASP A 17 -17.08 7.00 6.06
C ASP A 17 -17.30 5.99 4.95
N GLU A 18 -16.21 5.38 4.44
CA GLU A 18 -16.19 4.41 3.33
C GLU A 18 -17.07 4.82 2.13
N PRO A 19 -16.95 6.06 1.59
CA PRO A 19 -17.94 6.63 0.66
C PRO A 19 -18.02 5.91 -0.68
N THR A 20 -17.01 5.12 -1.02
CA THR A 20 -16.88 4.39 -2.29
C THR A 20 -17.16 2.89 -2.16
N PHE A 21 -17.47 2.42 -0.93
CA PHE A 21 -17.75 1.01 -0.73
C PHE A 21 -18.99 0.56 -1.49
N GLY A 22 -18.82 -0.46 -2.35
CA GLY A 22 -19.91 -0.99 -3.20
C GLY A 22 -20.31 -0.09 -4.36
N VAL A 23 -19.58 1.00 -4.63
CA VAL A 23 -19.83 1.91 -5.75
C VAL A 23 -19.06 1.43 -6.99
N ASP A 24 -19.72 1.48 -8.14
CA ASP A 24 -19.10 1.15 -9.44
C ASP A 24 -17.96 2.11 -9.79
N PRO A 25 -16.99 1.72 -10.66
CA PRO A 25 -15.81 2.52 -10.94
C PRO A 25 -16.10 3.90 -11.55
N VAL A 26 -17.18 4.06 -12.32
CA VAL A 26 -17.55 5.34 -12.94
C VAL A 26 -18.07 6.30 -11.87
N SER A 27 -19.05 5.87 -11.10
CA SER A 27 -19.63 6.65 -9.99
C SER A 27 -18.61 6.96 -8.90
N ARG A 28 -17.65 6.04 -8.63
CA ARG A 28 -16.52 6.27 -7.73
C ARG A 28 -15.66 7.45 -8.20
N ARG A 29 -15.33 7.48 -9.49
CA ARG A 29 -14.56 8.59 -10.06
C ARG A 29 -15.30 9.92 -9.95
N GLU A 30 -16.60 9.94 -10.24
CA GLU A 30 -17.43 11.14 -10.14
C GLU A 30 -17.49 11.66 -8.69
N LEU A 31 -17.66 10.75 -7.71
CA LEU A 31 -17.63 11.11 -6.30
C LEU A 31 -16.35 11.83 -5.93
N TRP A 32 -15.19 11.28 -6.32
CA TRP A 32 -13.90 11.91 -6.02
C TRP A 32 -13.72 13.25 -6.72
N LEU A 33 -14.23 13.43 -7.93
CA LEU A 33 -14.21 14.74 -8.61
C LEU A 33 -14.99 15.79 -7.80
N ILE A 34 -16.17 15.44 -7.29
CA ILE A 34 -16.99 16.33 -6.45
C ILE A 34 -16.26 16.68 -5.15
N VAL A 35 -15.69 15.67 -4.46
CA VAL A 35 -14.95 15.90 -3.20
C VAL A 35 -13.75 16.81 -3.44
N HIS A 36 -12.95 16.58 -4.48
CA HIS A 36 -11.81 17.46 -4.81
C HIS A 36 -12.25 18.88 -5.18
N GLU A 37 -13.38 19.04 -5.87
CA GLU A 37 -13.93 20.38 -6.15
C GLU A 37 -14.30 21.11 -4.85
N MET A 38 -14.91 20.41 -3.88
CA MET A 38 -15.24 21.00 -2.58
C MET A 38 -14.00 21.38 -1.78
N VAL A 39 -12.99 20.52 -1.76
CA VAL A 39 -11.69 20.83 -1.14
C VAL A 39 -11.04 22.04 -1.82
N GLY A 40 -11.08 22.12 -3.15
CA GLY A 40 -10.60 23.29 -3.90
C GLY A 40 -11.34 24.59 -3.59
N ARG A 41 -12.57 24.51 -3.06
CA ARG A 41 -13.36 25.65 -2.55
C ARG A 41 -13.11 25.97 -1.07
N GLY A 42 -12.22 25.21 -0.40
CA GLY A 42 -11.85 25.43 1.00
C GLY A 42 -12.54 24.54 2.03
N VAL A 43 -13.34 23.55 1.58
CA VAL A 43 -13.93 22.54 2.48
C VAL A 43 -12.86 21.57 2.96
N THR A 44 -12.81 21.28 4.25
CA THR A 44 -11.97 20.21 4.79
C THR A 44 -12.68 18.87 4.69
N ALA A 45 -12.13 17.90 3.95
CA ALA A 45 -12.68 16.56 3.85
C ALA A 45 -11.89 15.58 4.73
N VAL A 46 -12.58 14.85 5.60
CA VAL A 46 -12.02 13.72 6.36
C VAL A 46 -12.71 12.46 5.85
N VAL A 47 -11.93 11.52 5.33
CA VAL A 47 -12.43 10.34 4.65
C VAL A 47 -11.83 9.09 5.28
N SER A 48 -12.66 8.10 5.63
CA SER A 48 -12.20 6.74 5.86
C SER A 48 -12.29 5.94 4.56
N THR A 49 -11.31 5.10 4.29
CA THR A 49 -11.34 4.15 3.17
C THR A 49 -10.44 2.95 3.44
N ALA A 50 -10.83 1.77 2.97
CA ALA A 50 -9.97 0.59 2.92
C ALA A 50 -9.19 0.51 1.59
N TYR A 51 -9.47 1.38 0.63
CA TYR A 51 -8.82 1.38 -0.68
C TYR A 51 -7.57 2.26 -0.66
N MET A 52 -6.39 1.63 -0.67
CA MET A 52 -5.10 2.33 -0.59
C MET A 52 -4.82 3.22 -1.81
N ASP A 53 -5.31 2.84 -2.99
CA ASP A 53 -5.22 3.64 -4.22
C ASP A 53 -6.02 4.96 -4.16
N GLU A 54 -7.06 5.01 -3.33
CA GLU A 54 -7.78 6.25 -3.02
C GLU A 54 -6.98 7.12 -2.05
N ALA A 55 -6.45 6.50 -1.00
CA ALA A 55 -5.69 7.19 0.03
C ALA A 55 -4.40 7.84 -0.50
N GLU A 56 -3.80 7.30 -1.55
CA GLU A 56 -2.64 7.91 -2.26
C GLU A 56 -2.93 9.30 -2.87
N ARG A 57 -4.20 9.67 -2.98
CA ARG A 57 -4.63 10.96 -3.56
C ARG A 57 -4.93 12.03 -2.53
N PHE A 58 -4.81 11.71 -1.24
CA PHE A 58 -5.10 12.64 -0.16
C PHE A 58 -3.87 13.46 0.22
N ASP A 59 -4.07 14.67 0.73
CA ASP A 59 -2.98 15.53 1.21
C ASP A 59 -2.27 14.92 2.42
N ARG A 60 -3.02 14.26 3.29
CA ARG A 60 -2.51 13.56 4.47
C ARG A 60 -3.33 12.31 4.74
N MET A 61 -2.69 11.31 5.33
CA MET A 61 -3.36 10.09 5.70
C MET A 61 -2.91 9.56 7.06
N ALA A 62 -3.84 8.95 7.76
CA ALA A 62 -3.61 8.21 9.00
C ALA A 62 -3.77 6.72 8.73
N LEU A 63 -2.74 5.93 8.98
CA LEU A 63 -2.83 4.47 8.94
C LEU A 63 -3.27 3.96 10.31
N VAL A 64 -4.43 3.31 10.36
CA VAL A 64 -5.02 2.79 11.60
C VAL A 64 -5.11 1.26 11.51
N HIS A 65 -4.70 0.55 12.54
CA HIS A 65 -4.81 -0.90 12.65
C HIS A 65 -5.12 -1.30 14.08
N GLU A 66 -6.13 -2.15 14.27
CA GLU A 66 -6.57 -2.64 15.59
C GLU A 66 -6.80 -1.50 16.62
N GLY A 67 -7.42 -0.38 16.17
CA GLY A 67 -7.69 0.78 17.00
C GLY A 67 -6.47 1.64 17.34
N ARG A 68 -5.30 1.39 16.74
CA ARG A 68 -4.06 2.14 16.96
C ARG A 68 -3.67 2.92 15.72
N LEU A 69 -3.23 4.16 15.92
CA LEU A 69 -2.60 4.96 14.87
C LEU A 69 -1.18 4.42 14.65
N LEU A 70 -0.91 3.89 13.46
CA LEU A 70 0.41 3.38 13.08
C LEU A 70 1.30 4.48 12.51
N ALA A 71 0.75 5.36 11.68
CA ALA A 71 1.46 6.46 11.05
C ALA A 71 0.50 7.57 10.64
N LEU A 72 1.01 8.80 10.56
CA LEU A 72 0.27 9.99 10.10
C LEU A 72 1.23 10.91 9.36
N ASP A 73 1.09 11.00 8.04
CA ASP A 73 1.88 11.89 7.18
C ASP A 73 1.25 12.02 5.79
N THR A 74 1.94 12.67 4.85
CA THR A 74 1.58 12.62 3.43
C THR A 74 1.87 11.23 2.86
N PRO A 75 1.13 10.77 1.82
CA PRO A 75 1.40 9.49 1.17
C PRO A 75 2.86 9.33 0.74
N GLU A 76 3.45 10.36 0.13
CA GLU A 76 4.84 10.33 -0.34
C GLU A 76 5.86 10.24 0.81
N ALA A 77 5.58 10.89 1.95
CA ALA A 77 6.45 10.80 3.13
C ALA A 77 6.41 9.40 3.71
N LEU A 78 5.22 8.80 3.79
CA LEU A 78 5.05 7.42 4.26
C LEU A 78 5.74 6.40 3.33
N GLN A 79 5.63 6.56 2.01
CA GLN A 79 6.32 5.70 1.03
C GLN A 79 7.84 5.81 1.17
N ARG A 80 8.38 7.04 1.30
CA ARG A 80 9.82 7.26 1.55
C ARG A 80 10.29 6.77 2.91
N GLY A 81 9.38 6.66 3.88
CA GLY A 81 9.64 6.16 5.24
C GLY A 81 9.88 4.64 5.34
N ILE A 82 9.63 3.89 4.26
CA ILE A 82 10.00 2.47 4.23
C ILE A 82 11.51 2.35 4.30
N ALA A 83 11.99 1.70 5.36
CA ALA A 83 13.41 1.43 5.51
C ALA A 83 13.85 0.33 4.55
N GLY A 84 14.84 0.61 3.72
CA GLY A 84 15.39 -0.32 2.73
C GLY A 84 14.70 -0.22 1.36
N ALA A 85 14.65 -1.33 0.64
CA ALA A 85 14.09 -1.39 -0.71
C ALA A 85 12.86 -2.29 -0.79
N VAL A 86 12.00 -2.05 -1.76
CA VAL A 86 10.92 -2.98 -2.15
C VAL A 86 11.28 -3.61 -3.49
N LEU A 87 11.22 -4.95 -3.54
CA LEU A 87 11.45 -5.72 -4.75
C LEU A 87 10.12 -6.30 -5.24
N ALA A 88 9.79 -6.07 -6.50
CA ALA A 88 8.72 -6.79 -7.17
C ALA A 88 9.29 -8.02 -7.88
N VAL A 89 8.73 -9.17 -7.61
CA VAL A 89 9.20 -10.47 -8.12
C VAL A 89 8.06 -11.20 -8.81
N ARG A 90 8.21 -11.51 -10.08
CA ARG A 90 7.22 -12.30 -10.81
C ARG A 90 7.38 -13.79 -10.49
N VAL A 91 6.31 -14.42 -10.00
CA VAL A 91 6.34 -15.81 -9.51
C VAL A 91 5.27 -16.71 -10.16
N GLY A 92 4.32 -16.13 -10.90
CA GLY A 92 3.24 -16.88 -11.54
C GLY A 92 2.38 -17.65 -10.53
N GLU A 93 2.05 -18.89 -10.85
CA GLU A 93 1.16 -19.72 -10.03
C GLU A 93 1.78 -20.26 -8.73
N ARG A 94 3.11 -20.10 -8.55
CA ARG A 94 3.85 -20.61 -7.39
C ARG A 94 3.98 -19.59 -6.24
N ALA A 95 3.05 -18.67 -6.12
CA ALA A 95 3.14 -17.56 -5.18
C ALA A 95 3.32 -18.01 -3.70
N ARG A 96 2.70 -19.12 -3.29
CA ARG A 96 2.79 -19.61 -1.91
C ARG A 96 4.18 -20.18 -1.58
N GLU A 97 4.73 -21.03 -2.46
CA GLU A 97 6.06 -21.62 -2.30
C GLU A 97 7.14 -20.55 -2.43
N ALA A 98 7.00 -19.69 -3.42
CA ALA A 98 7.89 -18.56 -3.66
C ALA A 98 7.93 -17.60 -2.46
N ARG A 99 6.77 -17.28 -1.88
CA ARG A 99 6.67 -16.45 -0.67
C ARG A 99 7.45 -17.05 0.51
N ARG A 100 7.30 -18.37 0.75
CA ARG A 100 8.04 -19.05 1.82
C ARG A 100 9.54 -19.02 1.57
N ALA A 101 9.96 -19.30 0.33
CA ALA A 101 11.36 -19.30 -0.05
C ALA A 101 11.97 -17.91 0.09
N ALA A 102 11.28 -16.87 -0.35
CA ALA A 102 11.73 -15.48 -0.24
C ALA A 102 11.87 -15.02 1.23
N LEU A 103 10.90 -15.36 2.08
CA LEU A 103 10.96 -15.03 3.52
C LEU A 103 12.09 -15.73 4.27
N ALA A 104 12.63 -16.84 3.75
CA ALA A 104 13.77 -17.52 4.33
C ALA A 104 15.12 -16.84 3.98
N VAL A 105 15.12 -15.89 3.04
CA VAL A 105 16.34 -15.17 2.63
C VAL A 105 16.69 -14.10 3.66
N PRO A 106 17.90 -14.10 4.24
CA PRO A 106 18.34 -13.08 5.18
C PRO A 106 18.26 -11.67 4.60
N GLY A 107 17.57 -10.77 5.30
CA GLY A 107 17.35 -9.39 4.87
C GLY A 107 16.02 -9.16 4.14
N VAL A 108 15.24 -10.20 3.88
CA VAL A 108 13.83 -10.06 3.46
C VAL A 108 12.95 -10.04 4.70
N ARG A 109 12.32 -8.89 4.97
CA ARG A 109 11.47 -8.67 6.15
C ARG A 109 10.04 -9.09 5.94
N THR A 110 9.47 -8.76 4.77
CA THR A 110 8.10 -9.14 4.39
C THR A 110 8.07 -9.67 2.96
N ALA A 111 7.08 -10.51 2.67
CA ALA A 111 6.77 -10.97 1.33
C ALA A 111 5.25 -11.03 1.18
N THR A 112 4.70 -10.22 0.29
CA THR A 112 3.26 -10.08 0.07
C THR A 112 2.92 -10.40 -1.36
N ALA A 113 1.82 -11.13 -1.58
CA ALA A 113 1.37 -11.50 -2.91
C ALA A 113 0.44 -10.43 -3.50
N PHE A 114 0.76 -9.99 -4.72
CA PHE A 114 -0.02 -9.08 -5.55
C PHE A 114 -0.24 -9.71 -6.93
N GLY A 115 -1.35 -10.42 -7.09
CA GLY A 115 -1.64 -11.16 -8.32
C GLY A 115 -0.55 -12.21 -8.63
N ASP A 116 0.13 -12.08 -9.77
CA ASP A 116 1.22 -12.94 -10.23
C ASP A 116 2.60 -12.55 -9.68
N ARG A 117 2.67 -11.56 -8.78
CA ARG A 117 3.90 -11.01 -8.21
C ARG A 117 3.94 -11.12 -6.70
N LEU A 118 5.16 -11.10 -6.17
CA LEU A 118 5.44 -10.85 -4.76
C LEU A 118 6.11 -9.48 -4.63
N HIS A 119 5.71 -8.71 -3.64
CA HIS A 119 6.49 -7.58 -3.15
C HIS A 119 7.25 -8.00 -1.90
N LEU A 120 8.57 -7.79 -1.92
CA LEU A 120 9.47 -8.13 -0.83
C LEU A 120 10.03 -6.84 -0.24
N ALA A 121 9.78 -6.59 1.05
CA ALA A 121 10.46 -5.51 1.76
C ALA A 121 11.82 -6.02 2.25
N VAL A 122 12.89 -5.32 1.87
CA VAL A 122 14.27 -5.63 2.23
C VAL A 122 14.74 -4.69 3.33
N ASP A 123 15.49 -5.21 4.30
CA ASP A 123 16.03 -4.41 5.40
C ASP A 123 16.96 -3.30 4.92
N ALA A 124 16.97 -2.18 5.64
CA ALA A 124 17.91 -1.10 5.38
C ALA A 124 19.38 -1.55 5.58
N GLY A 125 20.27 -0.95 4.78
CA GLY A 125 21.72 -1.24 4.88
C GLY A 125 22.13 -2.58 4.27
N ARG A 126 21.24 -3.35 3.67
CA ARG A 126 21.60 -4.57 2.93
C ARG A 126 22.11 -4.23 1.54
N ASP A 127 23.05 -5.02 1.06
CA ASP A 127 23.44 -5.01 -0.36
C ASP A 127 22.28 -5.61 -1.18
N ILE A 128 21.57 -4.74 -1.90
CA ILE A 128 20.38 -5.12 -2.67
C ILE A 128 20.74 -6.12 -3.77
N ALA A 129 21.92 -6.02 -4.39
CA ALA A 129 22.34 -6.96 -5.41
C ALA A 129 22.55 -8.37 -4.83
N ALA A 130 23.15 -8.45 -3.66
CA ALA A 130 23.33 -9.73 -2.95
C ALA A 130 21.99 -10.34 -2.52
N VAL A 131 21.03 -9.52 -2.03
CA VAL A 131 19.70 -9.99 -1.68
C VAL A 131 18.94 -10.47 -2.91
N ILE A 132 18.99 -9.76 -4.04
CA ILE A 132 18.37 -10.18 -5.30
C ILE A 132 18.93 -11.56 -5.72
N ALA A 133 20.26 -11.75 -5.73
CA ALA A 133 20.88 -13.02 -6.10
C ALA A 133 20.43 -14.17 -5.18
N ALA A 134 20.33 -13.92 -3.87
CA ALA A 134 19.86 -14.91 -2.90
C ALA A 134 18.38 -15.26 -3.10
N VAL A 135 17.53 -14.26 -3.34
CA VAL A 135 16.11 -14.45 -3.66
C VAL A 135 15.95 -15.25 -4.96
N GLU A 136 16.71 -14.91 -6.01
CA GLU A 136 16.69 -15.68 -7.28
C GLU A 136 17.04 -17.16 -7.05
N ALA A 137 18.10 -17.44 -6.28
CA ALA A 137 18.50 -18.80 -5.98
C ALA A 137 17.40 -19.56 -5.21
N ALA A 138 16.81 -18.94 -4.19
CA ALA A 138 15.74 -19.51 -3.40
C ALA A 138 14.49 -19.83 -4.26
N LEU A 139 14.13 -18.91 -5.17
CA LEU A 139 12.98 -19.06 -6.05
C LEU A 139 13.17 -20.14 -7.11
N ARG A 140 14.38 -20.25 -7.69
CA ARG A 140 14.72 -21.37 -8.59
C ARG A 140 14.61 -22.71 -7.86
N GLY A 141 15.03 -22.77 -6.59
CA GLY A 141 14.90 -23.97 -5.76
C GLY A 141 13.46 -24.46 -5.56
N VAL A 142 12.47 -23.60 -5.70
CA VAL A 142 11.04 -23.95 -5.61
C VAL A 142 10.35 -23.98 -7.00
N GLY A 143 11.15 -23.98 -8.09
CA GLY A 143 10.66 -24.19 -9.46
C GLY A 143 10.16 -22.94 -10.17
N VAL A 144 10.52 -21.73 -9.72
CA VAL A 144 10.39 -20.50 -10.50
C VAL A 144 11.61 -20.39 -11.43
N ALA A 145 11.47 -20.78 -12.69
CA ALA A 145 12.61 -20.98 -13.59
C ALA A 145 13.38 -19.68 -13.91
N ALA A 146 12.68 -18.58 -14.11
CA ALA A 146 13.25 -17.28 -14.45
C ALA A 146 12.55 -16.16 -13.67
N PRO A 147 12.89 -15.97 -12.39
CA PRO A 147 12.26 -14.89 -11.60
C PRO A 147 12.70 -13.53 -12.15
N GLU A 148 11.72 -12.73 -12.55
CA GLU A 148 11.96 -11.33 -12.92
C GLU A 148 11.87 -10.50 -11.65
N ILE A 149 13.01 -9.93 -11.23
CA ILE A 149 13.10 -9.12 -10.00
C ILE A 149 13.45 -7.69 -10.37
N ARG A 150 12.68 -6.73 -9.82
CA ARG A 150 12.92 -5.30 -10.01
C ARG A 150 12.80 -4.56 -8.69
N VAL A 151 13.65 -3.57 -8.47
CA VAL A 151 13.44 -2.59 -7.41
C VAL A 151 12.32 -1.65 -7.85
N ILE A 152 11.36 -1.43 -6.97
CA ILE A 152 10.19 -0.57 -7.24
C ILE A 152 10.04 0.49 -6.15
N ALA A 153 9.29 1.55 -6.45
CA ALA A 153 8.76 2.42 -5.42
C ALA A 153 7.72 1.65 -4.59
N ALA A 154 7.70 1.89 -3.29
CA ALA A 154 6.72 1.25 -2.42
C ALA A 154 5.31 1.77 -2.73
N SER A 155 4.31 0.88 -2.79
CA SER A 155 2.90 1.24 -2.78
C SER A 155 2.42 1.54 -1.36
N MET A 156 1.23 2.11 -1.20
CA MET A 156 0.65 2.31 0.13
C MET A 156 0.29 1.00 0.82
N GLU A 157 -0.02 -0.06 0.07
CA GLU A 157 -0.17 -1.40 0.62
C GLU A 157 1.14 -1.92 1.22
N ASP A 158 2.28 -1.69 0.54
CA ASP A 158 3.61 -2.06 1.07
C ASP A 158 3.91 -1.30 2.36
N VAL A 159 3.60 0.00 2.40
CA VAL A 159 3.74 0.85 3.61
C VAL A 159 2.90 0.29 4.75
N PHE A 160 1.62 0.01 4.51
CA PHE A 160 0.72 -0.48 5.54
C PHE A 160 1.16 -1.82 6.12
N ILE A 161 1.58 -2.75 5.26
CA ILE A 161 2.09 -4.07 5.67
C ILE A 161 3.39 -3.93 6.46
N ASP A 162 4.30 -3.05 6.05
CA ASP A 162 5.54 -2.77 6.77
C ASP A 162 5.28 -2.17 8.15
N GLN A 163 4.35 -1.22 8.27
CA GLN A 163 3.96 -0.62 9.55
C GLN A 163 3.35 -1.65 10.51
N ILE A 164 2.47 -2.54 10.02
CA ILE A 164 1.93 -3.64 10.82
C ILE A 164 3.04 -4.59 11.28
N ALA A 165 3.97 -4.96 10.39
CA ALA A 165 5.07 -5.85 10.74
C ALA A 165 5.96 -5.24 11.85
N ARG A 166 6.25 -3.95 11.78
CA ARG A 166 7.00 -3.22 12.81
C ARG A 166 6.25 -3.14 14.13
N ALA A 167 4.95 -2.83 14.09
CA ALA A 167 4.12 -2.74 15.29
C ALA A 167 4.00 -4.09 16.04
N ARG A 168 4.11 -5.22 15.33
CA ARG A 168 4.10 -6.56 15.92
C ARG A 168 5.46 -6.99 16.48
N ALA A 169 6.55 -6.37 16.03
CA ALA A 169 7.91 -6.66 16.48
C ALA A 169 8.35 -5.81 17.68
N ALA A 170 7.61 -4.72 17.97
CA ALA A 170 7.82 -3.81 19.10
C ALA A 170 7.06 -4.25 20.35
#